data_de372cbd61f36e70b9c4aa4df3d08bcf
#
_entry.id   de372cbd61f36e70b9c4aa4df3d08bcf
#
_cell.length_a   1.000
_cell.length_b   1.000
_cell.length_c   1.000
_cell.angle_alpha   90.00
_cell.angle_beta   90.00
_cell.angle_gamma   90.00
#
_symmetry.space_group_name_H-M   'P 1'
#
loop_
_entity.id
_entity.type
_entity.pdbx_description
1 polymer ?
#
loop_
_entity_poly.entity_id
_entity_poly.type
_entity_poly.pdbx_seq_one_letter_code
_entity_poly.pdbx_strand_id
1 'polypeptide(L)'
;YDDPNAVMPTTGANNGLKLADLIGVAYDDPKWEQLLDELTVNDLFSLTADGGYHTVGVESIGLSATEDCDGPTGVHSNYNPAAGPSYPGSVMLACTWNQPLAKARGEQIAKECAEINCAGWYAPAMNIHRSAFGGRNFEYYSECGVLSGLTAAAEVSGATENGLICYVKHFAFNDQDNYRQNNICTWLNEQSAREIYLKAFEQPIKAGGMGVMTSMNAVGPVWAGGCKALLTNILRDEWGFHGSVITDAVVSAWYMDGNLAIRTGGTKML
;
A
#
# COMPACT_ATOMS: atom_id res chain seq x y z
N TYR A 1 7.30 -16.89 -12.03
CA TYR A 1 6.47 -16.53 -13.19
C TYR A 1 7.35 -15.90 -14.27
N ASP A 2 7.47 -16.56 -15.38
CA ASP A 2 8.17 -16.03 -16.56
C ASP A 2 7.18 -15.89 -17.71
N ASP A 3 7.16 -14.72 -18.33
CA ASP A 3 6.41 -14.49 -19.57
C ASP A 3 7.38 -14.68 -20.75
N PRO A 4 7.23 -15.74 -21.53
CA PRO A 4 8.12 -15.98 -22.67
C PRO A 4 7.95 -14.96 -23.81
N ASN A 5 6.88 -14.14 -23.75
CA ASN A 5 6.61 -13.10 -24.72
C ASN A 5 7.00 -11.70 -24.22
N ALA A 6 7.61 -11.59 -23.03
CA ALA A 6 8.04 -10.31 -22.49
C ALA A 6 9.04 -9.64 -23.43
N VAL A 7 8.78 -8.40 -23.76
CA VAL A 7 9.65 -7.56 -24.59
C VAL A 7 10.20 -6.46 -23.70
N MET A 8 11.48 -6.12 -23.89
CA MET A 8 12.06 -4.96 -23.19
C MET A 8 11.28 -3.70 -23.54
N PRO A 9 10.83 -2.92 -22.52
CA PRO A 9 10.16 -1.65 -22.78
C PRO A 9 11.13 -0.63 -23.43
N THR A 10 10.59 0.34 -24.11
CA THR A 10 11.35 1.53 -24.53
C THR A 10 11.83 2.27 -23.27
N THR A 11 13.05 2.76 -23.28
CA THR A 11 13.61 3.53 -22.17
C THR A 11 14.47 4.68 -22.67
N GLY A 12 14.52 5.80 -21.93
CA GLY A 12 15.37 6.94 -22.23
C GLY A 12 14.93 7.72 -23.47
N ALA A 13 13.64 7.65 -23.84
CA ALA A 13 13.08 8.50 -24.88
C ALA A 13 13.10 9.98 -24.45
N ASN A 14 12.95 10.88 -25.41
CA ASN A 14 12.85 12.32 -25.15
C ASN A 14 11.55 12.85 -25.78
N ASN A 15 10.44 12.51 -25.18
CA ASN A 15 9.09 12.92 -25.63
C ASN A 15 8.73 14.32 -25.09
N GLY A 16 9.49 14.80 -24.10
CA GLY A 16 9.29 16.12 -23.49
C GLY A 16 8.06 16.20 -22.57
N LEU A 17 7.50 15.06 -22.18
CA LEU A 17 6.36 15.01 -21.28
C LEU A 17 6.77 15.11 -19.82
N LYS A 18 5.94 15.74 -19.01
CA LYS A 18 6.09 15.79 -17.55
C LYS A 18 4.86 15.17 -16.90
N LEU A 19 5.05 14.63 -15.71
CA LEU A 19 3.96 14.05 -14.93
C LEU A 19 2.79 15.04 -14.73
N ALA A 20 3.11 16.33 -14.57
CA ALA A 20 2.10 17.40 -14.45
C ALA A 20 1.22 17.55 -15.70
N ASP A 21 1.71 17.19 -16.88
CA ASP A 21 0.96 17.29 -18.15
C ASP A 21 -0.13 16.21 -18.25
N LEU A 22 -0.04 15.19 -17.37
CA LEU A 22 -0.99 14.07 -17.35
C LEU A 22 -2.04 14.21 -16.23
N ILE A 23 -2.09 15.33 -15.52
CA ILE A 23 -3.14 15.59 -14.53
C ILE A 23 -4.51 15.56 -15.20
N GLY A 24 -5.39 14.66 -14.73
CA GLY A 24 -6.74 14.49 -15.29
C GLY A 24 -6.82 13.66 -16.57
N VAL A 25 -5.69 13.16 -17.07
CA VAL A 25 -5.64 12.23 -18.20
C VAL A 25 -6.14 10.85 -17.75
N ALA A 26 -6.97 10.19 -18.58
CA ALA A 26 -7.48 8.86 -18.27
C ALA A 26 -6.34 7.84 -18.11
N TYR A 27 -6.52 6.84 -17.24
CA TYR A 27 -5.49 5.85 -16.92
C TYR A 27 -5.00 5.04 -18.14
N ASP A 28 -5.89 4.80 -19.11
CA ASP A 28 -5.64 4.05 -20.34
C ASP A 28 -5.20 4.92 -21.53
N ASP A 29 -4.94 6.21 -21.31
CA ASP A 29 -4.46 7.12 -22.37
C ASP A 29 -3.03 6.75 -22.77
N PRO A 30 -2.73 6.63 -24.08
CA PRO A 30 -1.39 6.33 -24.59
C PRO A 30 -0.28 7.30 -24.16
N LYS A 31 -0.61 8.48 -23.65
CA LYS A 31 0.37 9.43 -23.13
C LYS A 31 1.13 8.89 -21.92
N TRP A 32 0.51 7.98 -21.14
CA TRP A 32 1.18 7.35 -20.03
C TRP A 32 2.37 6.49 -20.50
N GLU A 33 2.18 5.71 -21.59
CA GLU A 33 3.29 4.93 -22.17
C GLU A 33 4.40 5.87 -22.68
N GLN A 34 4.03 6.99 -23.33
CA GLN A 34 5.02 7.96 -23.80
C GLN A 34 5.80 8.61 -22.66
N LEU A 35 5.18 8.86 -21.50
CA LEU A 35 5.86 9.34 -20.30
C LEU A 35 6.78 8.26 -19.72
N LEU A 36 6.31 7.02 -19.64
CA LEU A 36 7.09 5.90 -19.12
C LEU A 36 8.30 5.60 -20.00
N ASP A 37 8.22 5.75 -21.32
CA ASP A 37 9.33 5.60 -22.25
C ASP A 37 10.50 6.56 -21.97
N GLU A 38 10.27 7.69 -21.30
CA GLU A 38 11.33 8.63 -20.92
C GLU A 38 12.19 8.12 -19.76
N LEU A 39 11.68 7.18 -18.95
CA LEU A 39 12.44 6.63 -17.84
C LEU A 39 13.63 5.82 -18.35
N THR A 40 14.76 6.01 -17.72
CA THR A 40 15.94 5.16 -17.94
C THR A 40 15.80 3.86 -17.15
N VAL A 41 16.59 2.85 -17.49
CA VAL A 41 16.67 1.60 -16.69
C VAL A 41 17.04 1.90 -15.23
N ASN A 42 17.92 2.89 -14.98
CA ASN A 42 18.28 3.28 -13.63
C ASN A 42 17.10 3.94 -12.88
N ASP A 43 16.30 4.76 -13.55
CA ASP A 43 15.09 5.35 -12.95
C ASP A 43 14.11 4.27 -12.56
N LEU A 44 13.85 3.30 -13.44
CA LEU A 44 12.96 2.17 -13.18
C LEU A 44 13.47 1.33 -11.99
N PHE A 45 14.79 1.08 -11.94
CA PHE A 45 15.40 0.37 -10.84
C PHE A 45 15.26 1.14 -9.52
N SER A 46 15.58 2.44 -9.50
CA SER A 46 15.51 3.25 -8.28
C SER A 46 14.08 3.42 -7.78
N LEU A 47 13.13 3.70 -8.67
CA LEU A 47 11.71 3.80 -8.31
C LEU A 47 11.16 2.51 -7.68
N THR A 48 11.71 1.36 -8.10
CA THR A 48 11.24 0.05 -7.65
C THR A 48 11.97 -0.43 -6.40
N ALA A 49 13.30 -0.40 -6.42
CA ALA A 49 14.14 -1.05 -5.41
C ALA A 49 14.50 -0.13 -4.23
N ASP A 50 14.50 1.18 -4.46
CA ASP A 50 14.82 2.19 -3.44
C ASP A 50 13.55 2.96 -3.04
N GLY A 51 12.57 2.19 -2.56
CA GLY A 51 11.24 2.70 -2.26
C GLY A 51 10.91 2.79 -0.77
N GLY A 52 11.83 2.42 0.10
CA GLY A 52 11.59 2.38 1.54
C GLY A 52 11.49 3.77 2.17
N TYR A 53 10.33 4.12 2.70
CA TYR A 53 10.01 5.39 3.35
C TYR A 53 10.17 6.64 2.47
N HIS A 54 10.29 6.49 1.16
CA HIS A 54 10.35 7.60 0.21
C HIS A 54 9.99 7.17 -1.21
N THR A 55 9.83 8.15 -2.09
CA THR A 55 9.84 7.96 -3.53
C THR A 55 10.98 8.79 -4.11
N VAL A 56 11.85 8.18 -4.88
CA VAL A 56 12.96 8.89 -5.53
C VAL A 56 12.43 9.88 -6.56
N GLY A 57 13.12 11.04 -6.70
CA GLY A 57 12.80 11.99 -7.75
C GLY A 57 13.33 11.53 -9.10
N VAL A 58 12.61 11.86 -10.18
CA VAL A 58 13.03 11.62 -11.55
C VAL A 58 12.85 12.90 -12.35
N GLU A 59 13.95 13.59 -12.63
CA GLU A 59 13.93 14.92 -13.23
C GLU A 59 13.38 14.91 -14.67
N SER A 60 13.68 13.85 -15.44
CA SER A 60 13.22 13.71 -16.84
C SER A 60 11.72 13.84 -16.98
N ILE A 61 10.95 13.29 -16.05
CA ILE A 61 9.49 13.34 -16.03
C ILE A 61 8.91 14.35 -15.03
N GLY A 62 9.74 15.13 -14.34
CA GLY A 62 9.32 16.11 -13.34
C GLY A 62 8.73 15.49 -12.08
N LEU A 63 9.08 14.25 -11.74
CA LEU A 63 8.70 13.61 -10.48
C LEU A 63 9.61 14.12 -9.36
N SER A 64 9.03 14.79 -8.36
CA SER A 64 9.73 15.22 -7.16
C SER A 64 9.96 14.06 -6.20
N ALA A 65 11.10 14.06 -5.50
CA ALA A 65 11.30 13.16 -4.38
C ALA A 65 10.31 13.49 -3.25
N THR A 66 9.79 12.45 -2.60
CA THR A 66 8.87 12.59 -1.45
C THR A 66 9.27 11.63 -0.35
N GLU A 67 8.86 11.92 0.88
CA GLU A 67 8.99 11.02 2.02
C GLU A 67 7.67 10.32 2.32
N ASP A 68 7.76 9.11 2.86
CA ASP A 68 6.64 8.35 3.39
C ASP A 68 6.83 8.15 4.91
N CYS A 69 5.74 8.17 5.66
CA CYS A 69 5.72 8.02 7.10
C CYS A 69 4.97 6.75 7.52
N ASP A 70 5.32 6.22 8.68
CA ASP A 70 4.62 5.10 9.30
C ASP A 70 3.64 5.59 10.38
N GLY A 71 2.99 4.66 11.06
CA GLY A 71 2.21 4.86 12.26
C GLY A 71 0.70 4.92 12.08
N PRO A 72 -0.01 3.79 12.25
CA PRO A 72 -1.49 3.77 12.14
C PRO A 72 -2.23 4.61 13.18
N THR A 73 -1.57 5.01 14.25
CA THR A 73 -2.15 5.83 15.32
C THR A 73 -1.60 7.25 15.37
N GLY A 74 -0.96 7.71 14.30
CA GLY A 74 -0.36 9.05 14.18
C GLY A 74 0.74 9.04 13.15
N VAL A 75 1.37 10.19 12.95
CA VAL A 75 2.49 10.30 12.02
C VAL A 75 3.77 9.95 12.74
N HIS A 76 4.48 8.96 12.24
CA HIS A 76 5.78 8.53 12.74
C HIS A 76 6.72 8.27 11.56
N SER A 77 7.96 8.73 11.67
CA SER A 77 8.98 8.44 10.66
C SER A 77 10.24 7.88 11.31
N ASN A 78 10.78 6.83 10.73
CA ASN A 78 12.06 6.28 11.16
C ASN A 78 13.25 7.15 10.72
N TYR A 79 13.06 8.02 9.74
CA TYR A 79 14.11 8.83 9.12
C TYR A 79 13.98 10.32 9.42
N ASN A 80 12.77 10.80 9.67
CA ASN A 80 12.49 12.18 10.04
C ASN A 80 12.18 12.23 11.55
N PRO A 81 12.90 13.04 12.36
CA PRO A 81 12.59 13.19 13.79
C PRO A 81 11.24 13.88 14.04
N ALA A 82 10.63 14.49 13.02
CA ALA A 82 9.31 15.05 13.15
C ALA A 82 8.28 13.93 13.34
N ALA A 83 7.48 14.05 14.37
CA ALA A 83 6.38 13.17 14.70
C ALA A 83 5.14 14.00 15.00
N GLY A 84 3.99 13.53 14.55
CA GLY A 84 2.71 14.11 14.89
C GLY A 84 2.23 13.67 16.28
N PRO A 85 1.10 14.19 16.75
CA PRO A 85 0.46 13.71 17.97
C PRO A 85 0.01 12.25 17.80
N SER A 86 -0.04 11.53 18.91
CA SER A 86 -0.61 10.19 18.93
C SER A 86 -2.13 10.26 19.08
N TYR A 87 -2.84 9.56 18.22
CA TYR A 87 -4.28 9.37 18.28
C TYR A 87 -4.64 8.11 19.08
N PRO A 88 -5.89 7.98 19.54
CA PRO A 88 -6.39 6.73 20.08
C PRO A 88 -6.18 5.56 19.11
N GLY A 89 -5.90 4.37 19.63
CA GLY A 89 -5.68 3.18 18.82
C GLY A 89 -6.82 2.90 17.83
N SER A 90 -6.50 2.26 16.73
CA SER A 90 -7.47 2.00 15.65
C SER A 90 -8.67 1.15 16.14
N VAL A 91 -8.44 0.21 17.06
CA VAL A 91 -9.52 -0.57 17.69
C VAL A 91 -10.49 0.33 18.45
N MET A 92 -9.99 1.34 19.16
CA MET A 92 -10.84 2.30 19.90
C MET A 92 -11.67 3.15 18.94
N LEU A 93 -11.08 3.61 17.83
CA LEU A 93 -11.80 4.33 16.79
C LEU A 93 -12.94 3.45 16.21
N ALA A 94 -12.66 2.21 15.86
CA ALA A 94 -13.66 1.29 15.33
C ALA A 94 -14.81 1.03 16.32
N CYS A 95 -14.51 0.93 17.64
CA CYS A 95 -15.52 0.76 18.69
C CYS A 95 -16.51 1.93 18.79
N THR A 96 -16.19 3.09 18.23
CA THR A 96 -17.12 4.24 18.18
C THR A 96 -18.22 4.07 17.13
N TRP A 97 -18.04 3.23 16.12
CA TRP A 97 -18.91 3.07 14.95
C TRP A 97 -19.15 4.40 14.21
N ASN A 98 -18.25 5.35 14.37
CA ASN A 98 -18.42 6.72 13.90
C ASN A 98 -17.52 7.01 12.69
N GLN A 99 -18.06 6.79 11.48
CA GLN A 99 -17.35 7.06 10.23
C GLN A 99 -16.95 8.54 10.07
N PRO A 100 -17.78 9.55 10.40
CA PRO A 100 -17.35 10.94 10.40
C PRO A 100 -16.12 11.22 11.27
N LEU A 101 -16.00 10.58 12.42
CA LEU A 101 -14.82 10.71 13.28
C LEU A 101 -13.58 10.06 12.64
N ALA A 102 -13.74 8.90 11.99
CA ALA A 102 -12.66 8.26 11.24
C ALA A 102 -12.19 9.14 10.07
N LYS A 103 -13.12 9.73 9.33
CA LYS A 103 -12.80 10.69 8.26
C LYS A 103 -12.02 11.89 8.79
N ALA A 104 -12.48 12.50 9.87
CA ALA A 104 -11.81 13.64 10.51
C ALA A 104 -10.39 13.29 10.96
N ARG A 105 -10.14 12.07 11.47
CA ARG A 105 -8.79 11.60 11.78
C ARG A 105 -7.92 11.54 10.53
N GLY A 106 -8.40 10.99 9.43
CA GLY A 106 -7.68 10.96 8.17
C GLY A 106 -7.34 12.35 7.63
N GLU A 107 -8.29 13.28 7.67
CA GLU A 107 -8.09 14.68 7.28
C GLU A 107 -7.00 15.37 8.12
N GLN A 108 -6.98 15.10 9.42
CA GLN A 108 -6.01 15.72 10.32
C GLN A 108 -4.62 15.12 10.12
N ILE A 109 -4.50 13.80 9.98
CA ILE A 109 -3.23 13.13 9.69
C ILE A 109 -2.65 13.63 8.36
N ALA A 110 -3.47 13.84 7.34
CA ALA A 110 -2.99 14.38 6.07
C ALA A 110 -2.39 15.78 6.21
N LYS A 111 -3.00 16.64 7.03
CA LYS A 111 -2.44 17.98 7.35
C LYS A 111 -1.09 17.87 8.05
N GLU A 112 -0.99 17.00 9.04
CA GLU A 112 0.26 16.77 9.77
C GLU A 112 1.36 16.23 8.87
N CYS A 113 1.02 15.28 7.97
CA CYS A 113 1.95 14.78 6.95
C CYS A 113 2.44 15.91 6.02
N ALA A 114 1.53 16.79 5.59
CA ALA A 114 1.89 17.93 4.74
C ALA A 114 2.87 18.90 5.43
N GLU A 115 2.70 19.14 6.74
CA GLU A 115 3.60 20.00 7.52
C GLU A 115 5.04 19.49 7.58
N ILE A 116 5.24 18.17 7.48
CA ILE A 116 6.56 17.53 7.49
C ILE A 116 7.01 17.04 6.11
N ASN A 117 6.34 17.47 5.05
CA ASN A 117 6.62 17.07 3.66
C ASN A 117 6.55 15.55 3.42
N CYS A 118 5.61 14.87 4.08
CA CYS A 118 5.35 13.45 3.91
C CYS A 118 4.17 13.27 2.93
N ALA A 119 4.39 12.56 1.84
CA ALA A 119 3.39 12.34 0.78
C ALA A 119 2.67 10.99 0.90
N GLY A 120 3.29 10.02 1.57
CA GLY A 120 2.76 8.69 1.78
C GLY A 120 2.69 8.30 3.26
N TRP A 121 1.64 7.61 3.64
CA TRP A 121 1.42 7.13 4.99
C TRP A 121 1.19 5.62 5.00
N TYR A 122 2.07 4.88 5.69
CA TYR A 122 1.98 3.42 5.79
C TYR A 122 0.89 3.02 6.79
N ALA A 123 -0.32 3.35 6.42
CA ALA A 123 -1.56 3.13 7.17
C ALA A 123 -2.78 3.41 6.26
N PRO A 124 -4.01 3.14 6.76
CA PRO A 124 -4.31 2.43 8.00
C PRO A 124 -3.97 0.93 7.95
N ALA A 125 -3.84 0.32 9.14
CA ALA A 125 -3.66 -1.11 9.28
C ALA A 125 -4.99 -1.77 9.60
N MET A 126 -5.33 -2.90 8.94
CA MET A 126 -6.70 -3.40 8.98
C MET A 126 -6.84 -4.92 8.91
N ASN A 127 -5.80 -5.67 9.27
CA ASN A 127 -5.94 -7.11 9.40
C ASN A 127 -6.96 -7.48 10.50
N ILE A 128 -7.48 -8.66 10.42
CA ILE A 128 -8.60 -9.10 11.28
C ILE A 128 -8.10 -9.55 12.65
N HIS A 129 -8.79 -9.15 13.72
CA HIS A 129 -8.55 -9.64 15.08
C HIS A 129 -8.96 -11.11 15.19
N ARG A 130 -8.07 -11.98 14.78
CA ARG A 130 -8.30 -13.43 14.77
C ARG A 130 -8.11 -14.06 16.15
N SER A 131 -7.12 -13.57 16.87
CA SER A 131 -6.74 -14.01 18.21
C SER A 131 -6.41 -12.81 19.07
N ALA A 132 -6.72 -12.89 20.37
CA ALA A 132 -6.29 -11.88 21.35
C ALA A 132 -4.76 -11.74 21.41
N PHE A 133 -4.03 -12.77 21.00
CA PHE A 133 -2.57 -12.84 20.97
C PHE A 133 -1.98 -12.55 19.58
N GLY A 134 -2.72 -11.88 18.70
CA GLY A 134 -2.29 -11.58 17.34
C GLY A 134 -1.01 -10.73 17.25
N GLY A 135 -0.70 -9.96 18.28
CA GLY A 135 0.51 -9.16 18.40
C GLY A 135 0.33 -7.71 17.94
N ARG A 136 -0.48 -7.45 16.93
CA ARG A 136 -0.71 -6.12 16.36
C ARG A 136 -2.17 -5.67 16.38
N ASN A 137 -3.02 -6.29 17.18
CA ASN A 137 -4.45 -5.93 17.29
C ASN A 137 -4.66 -4.47 17.71
N PHE A 138 -3.71 -3.86 18.42
CA PHE A 138 -3.81 -2.47 18.85
C PHE A 138 -3.87 -1.47 17.67
N GLU A 139 -3.29 -1.80 16.55
CA GLU A 139 -3.28 -0.97 15.34
C GLU A 139 -4.32 -1.37 14.29
N TYR A 140 -4.94 -2.54 14.45
CA TYR A 140 -6.02 -3.04 13.60
C TYR A 140 -7.39 -2.65 14.15
N TYR A 141 -8.40 -2.58 13.31
CA TYR A 141 -9.70 -2.04 13.70
C TYR A 141 -10.58 -3.02 14.48
N SER A 142 -10.77 -4.26 13.97
CA SER A 142 -11.81 -5.15 14.45
C SER A 142 -11.60 -6.60 14.01
N GLU A 143 -12.38 -7.50 14.61
CA GLU A 143 -12.60 -8.87 14.11
C GLU A 143 -13.59 -8.93 12.94
N CYS A 144 -14.35 -7.87 12.72
CA CYS A 144 -15.36 -7.77 11.67
C CYS A 144 -14.80 -7.08 10.44
N GLY A 145 -14.69 -7.79 9.30
CA GLY A 145 -14.19 -7.25 8.05
C GLY A 145 -15.01 -6.07 7.52
N VAL A 146 -16.32 -6.04 7.77
CA VAL A 146 -17.20 -4.93 7.36
C VAL A 146 -16.92 -3.68 8.19
N LEU A 147 -16.87 -3.81 9.52
CA LEU A 147 -16.57 -2.67 10.41
C LEU A 147 -15.19 -2.12 10.13
N SER A 148 -14.18 -3.00 10.00
CA SER A 148 -12.82 -2.61 9.64
C SER A 148 -12.78 -1.86 8.31
N GLY A 149 -13.42 -2.43 7.28
CA GLY A 149 -13.44 -1.84 5.94
C GLY A 149 -14.13 -0.49 5.88
N LEU A 150 -15.29 -0.33 6.51
CA LEU A 150 -16.03 0.94 6.50
C LEU A 150 -15.32 2.04 7.31
N THR A 151 -14.69 1.68 8.44
CA THR A 151 -13.89 2.62 9.23
C THR A 151 -12.66 3.06 8.45
N ALA A 152 -11.94 2.10 7.86
CA ALA A 152 -10.78 2.38 7.03
C ALA A 152 -11.14 3.21 5.78
N ALA A 153 -12.27 2.90 5.12
CA ALA A 153 -12.73 3.65 3.95
C ALA A 153 -12.97 5.13 4.27
N ALA A 154 -13.61 5.41 5.41
CA ALA A 154 -13.84 6.78 5.85
C ALA A 154 -12.51 7.51 6.14
N GLU A 155 -11.59 6.86 6.83
CA GLU A 155 -10.28 7.46 7.17
C GLU A 155 -9.42 7.69 5.91
N VAL A 156 -9.35 6.71 5.02
CA VAL A 156 -8.64 6.82 3.74
C VAL A 156 -9.24 7.93 2.87
N SER A 157 -10.57 8.02 2.79
CA SER A 157 -11.24 9.11 2.05
C SER A 157 -10.81 10.49 2.58
N GLY A 158 -10.83 10.68 3.92
CA GLY A 158 -10.40 11.94 4.53
C GLY A 158 -8.94 12.27 4.24
N ALA A 159 -8.06 11.30 4.30
CA ALA A 159 -6.64 11.49 4.02
C ALA A 159 -6.38 11.78 2.53
N THR A 160 -6.98 11.00 1.64
CA THR A 160 -6.76 11.09 0.19
C THR A 160 -7.36 12.39 -0.40
N GLU A 161 -8.52 12.84 0.08
CA GLU A 161 -9.10 14.13 -0.30
C GLU A 161 -8.18 15.32 0.04
N ASN A 162 -7.24 15.14 0.98
CA ASN A 162 -6.22 16.13 1.36
C ASN A 162 -4.82 15.81 0.79
N GLY A 163 -4.73 14.94 -0.22
CA GLY A 163 -3.50 14.70 -1.00
C GLY A 163 -2.55 13.67 -0.43
N LEU A 164 -2.90 12.96 0.66
CA LEU A 164 -2.06 11.94 1.27
C LEU A 164 -2.31 10.56 0.63
N ILE A 165 -1.26 9.87 0.24
CA ILE A 165 -1.32 8.48 -0.23
C ILE A 165 -1.33 7.55 0.98
N CYS A 166 -2.44 6.84 1.19
CA CYS A 166 -2.54 5.83 2.24
C CYS A 166 -2.12 4.47 1.70
N TYR A 167 -1.10 3.86 2.32
CA TYR A 167 -0.70 2.47 2.03
C TYR A 167 -1.39 1.53 3.01
N VAL A 168 -2.59 1.11 2.66
CA VAL A 168 -3.38 0.19 3.50
C VAL A 168 -2.65 -1.13 3.72
N LYS A 169 -2.54 -1.57 4.99
CA LYS A 169 -1.66 -2.67 5.37
C LYS A 169 -2.29 -3.67 6.33
N HIS A 170 -1.80 -4.89 6.42
CA HIS A 170 -0.83 -5.56 5.55
C HIS A 170 -1.58 -6.53 4.65
N PHE A 171 -1.52 -6.35 3.38
CA PHE A 171 -2.29 -7.08 2.37
C PHE A 171 -1.57 -8.37 1.96
N ALA A 172 -2.06 -9.57 2.35
CA ALA A 172 -3.21 -9.79 3.21
C ALA A 172 -2.94 -10.93 4.19
N PHE A 173 -3.88 -11.12 5.13
CA PHE A 173 -3.90 -12.24 6.08
C PHE A 173 -2.79 -12.21 7.14
N ASN A 174 -2.30 -11.04 7.52
CA ASN A 174 -1.34 -10.85 8.61
C ASN A 174 -2.07 -10.76 9.96
N ASP A 175 -2.80 -11.81 10.33
CA ASP A 175 -3.60 -11.84 11.56
C ASP A 175 -2.82 -12.38 12.76
N GLN A 176 -1.58 -12.80 12.51
CA GLN A 176 -0.62 -13.25 13.51
C GLN A 176 0.76 -12.66 13.22
N ASP A 177 1.32 -11.96 14.20
CA ASP A 177 2.63 -11.32 14.06
C ASP A 177 3.79 -12.28 14.33
N ASN A 178 3.59 -13.24 15.24
CA ASN A 178 4.60 -14.25 15.54
C ASN A 178 4.97 -15.07 14.30
N TYR A 179 6.26 -15.20 14.04
CA TYR A 179 6.83 -15.92 12.90
C TYR A 179 6.53 -15.34 11.52
N ARG A 180 5.94 -14.14 11.41
CA ARG A 180 5.67 -13.51 10.11
C ARG A 180 6.94 -13.34 9.26
N GLN A 181 8.07 -13.01 9.90
CA GLN A 181 9.38 -12.89 9.24
C GLN A 181 10.03 -14.25 8.92
N ASN A 182 9.44 -15.33 9.35
CA ASN A 182 9.88 -16.70 9.09
C ASN A 182 8.90 -17.43 8.17
N ASN A 183 8.19 -16.68 7.31
CA ASN A 183 7.27 -17.21 6.32
C ASN A 183 6.14 -18.05 6.92
N ILE A 184 5.49 -17.56 7.98
CA ILE A 184 4.28 -18.23 8.48
C ILE A 184 3.26 -18.38 7.36
N CYS A 185 2.75 -19.60 7.17
CA CYS A 185 1.79 -19.92 6.11
C CYS A 185 0.36 -19.82 6.64
N THR A 186 -0.43 -18.95 6.01
CA THR A 186 -1.86 -18.81 6.29
C THR A 186 -2.65 -19.68 5.33
N TRP A 187 -3.51 -20.56 5.88
CA TRP A 187 -4.37 -21.45 5.11
C TRP A 187 -5.83 -21.14 5.37
N LEU A 188 -6.60 -20.88 4.33
CA LEU A 188 -8.02 -20.60 4.39
C LEU A 188 -8.67 -20.95 3.05
N ASN A 189 -9.99 -21.13 3.04
CA ASN A 189 -10.74 -21.26 1.80
C ASN A 189 -11.07 -19.88 1.21
N GLU A 190 -11.43 -19.86 -0.07
CA GLU A 190 -11.68 -18.62 -0.81
C GLU A 190 -12.86 -17.83 -0.22
N GLN A 191 -13.92 -18.51 0.22
CA GLN A 191 -15.06 -17.84 0.82
C GLN A 191 -14.67 -17.06 2.08
N SER A 192 -13.96 -17.69 3.00
CA SER A 192 -13.48 -17.00 4.22
C SER A 192 -12.52 -15.86 3.88
N ALA A 193 -11.64 -16.07 2.88
CA ALA A 193 -10.73 -15.04 2.41
C ALA A 193 -11.50 -13.78 1.97
N ARG A 194 -12.50 -13.93 1.11
CA ARG A 194 -13.24 -12.82 0.51
C ARG A 194 -14.24 -12.17 1.46
N GLU A 195 -14.97 -12.96 2.22
CA GLU A 195 -16.07 -12.44 3.07
C GLU A 195 -15.60 -11.81 4.37
N ILE A 196 -14.41 -12.20 4.87
CA ILE A 196 -13.90 -11.74 6.16
C ILE A 196 -12.63 -10.88 5.96
N TYR A 197 -11.55 -11.49 5.49
CA TYR A 197 -10.21 -10.88 5.53
C TYR A 197 -9.99 -9.84 4.45
N LEU A 198 -10.30 -10.16 3.21
CA LEU A 198 -10.15 -9.24 2.08
C LEU A 198 -11.22 -8.15 2.09
N LYS A 199 -12.36 -8.39 2.74
CA LYS A 199 -13.44 -7.41 2.86
C LYS A 199 -12.99 -6.11 3.54
N ALA A 200 -12.08 -6.21 4.50
CA ALA A 200 -11.51 -5.06 5.17
C ALA A 200 -10.71 -4.15 4.21
N PHE A 201 -10.03 -4.73 3.23
CA PHE A 201 -9.22 -4.01 2.24
C PHE A 201 -10.02 -3.52 1.03
N GLU A 202 -11.02 -4.26 0.61
CA GLU A 202 -11.84 -3.90 -0.54
C GLU A 202 -12.51 -2.52 -0.38
N GLN A 203 -13.02 -2.22 0.81
CA GLN A 203 -13.75 -0.98 1.07
C GLN A 203 -12.89 0.28 0.93
N PRO A 204 -11.72 0.41 1.59
CA PRO A 204 -10.88 1.60 1.45
C PRO A 204 -10.31 1.76 0.04
N ILE A 205 -10.05 0.67 -0.70
CA ILE A 205 -9.64 0.74 -2.09
C ILE A 205 -10.75 1.31 -2.96
N LYS A 206 -11.99 0.83 -2.80
CA LYS A 206 -13.16 1.38 -3.50
C LYS A 206 -13.50 2.82 -3.10
N ALA A 207 -13.06 3.25 -1.91
CA ALA A 207 -13.19 4.63 -1.46
C ALA A 207 -12.08 5.57 -2.00
N GLY A 208 -11.25 5.10 -2.92
CA GLY A 208 -10.22 5.91 -3.57
C GLY A 208 -8.81 5.74 -2.99
N GLY A 209 -8.58 4.70 -2.17
CA GLY A 209 -7.23 4.38 -1.69
C GLY A 209 -6.28 4.05 -2.84
N MET A 210 -5.10 4.67 -2.86
CA MET A 210 -4.12 4.58 -3.95
C MET A 210 -2.81 3.89 -3.55
N GLY A 211 -2.73 3.37 -2.34
CA GLY A 211 -1.56 2.65 -1.84
C GLY A 211 -1.95 1.36 -1.13
N VAL A 212 -1.15 0.33 -1.30
CA VAL A 212 -1.26 -0.95 -0.59
C VAL A 212 0.12 -1.39 -0.15
N MET A 213 0.26 -1.82 1.11
CA MET A 213 1.46 -2.50 1.58
C MET A 213 1.17 -3.99 1.73
N THR A 214 1.98 -4.83 1.09
CA THR A 214 1.83 -6.28 1.20
C THR A 214 2.26 -6.79 2.56
N SER A 215 1.92 -8.02 2.89
CA SER A 215 2.26 -8.62 4.17
C SER A 215 3.49 -9.56 4.09
N MET A 216 4.11 -9.80 5.24
CA MET A 216 5.27 -10.68 5.35
C MET A 216 4.92 -12.18 5.32
N ASN A 217 3.71 -12.56 5.77
CA ASN A 217 3.27 -13.95 5.79
C ASN A 217 3.10 -14.54 4.38
N ALA A 218 3.01 -15.86 4.32
CA ALA A 218 2.63 -16.56 3.11
C ALA A 218 1.13 -16.86 3.07
N VAL A 219 0.57 -16.93 1.87
CA VAL A 219 -0.76 -17.47 1.55
C VAL A 219 -0.57 -18.87 0.97
N GLY A 220 -0.97 -19.89 1.73
CA GLY A 220 -0.44 -21.21 1.45
C GLY A 220 1.09 -21.18 1.49
N PRO A 221 1.80 -21.71 0.47
CA PRO A 221 3.26 -21.69 0.43
C PRO A 221 3.86 -20.42 -0.21
N VAL A 222 3.04 -19.48 -0.70
CA VAL A 222 3.52 -18.33 -1.48
C VAL A 222 3.53 -17.09 -0.62
N TRP A 223 4.65 -16.40 -0.54
CA TRP A 223 4.72 -15.10 0.12
C TRP A 223 3.66 -14.12 -0.42
N ALA A 224 2.96 -13.43 0.46
CA ALA A 224 1.86 -12.54 0.06
C ALA A 224 2.32 -11.42 -0.89
N GLY A 225 3.55 -10.88 -0.68
CA GLY A 225 4.16 -9.88 -1.58
C GLY A 225 4.54 -10.41 -2.96
N GLY A 226 4.56 -11.73 -3.16
CA GLY A 226 4.77 -12.40 -4.45
C GLY A 226 3.56 -13.22 -4.92
N CYS A 227 2.38 -12.96 -4.37
CA CYS A 227 1.18 -13.74 -4.68
C CYS A 227 0.36 -13.09 -5.80
N LYS A 228 0.48 -13.62 -7.03
CA LYS A 228 -0.25 -13.14 -8.21
C LYS A 228 -1.77 -13.13 -7.98
N ALA A 229 -2.30 -14.16 -7.31
CA ALA A 229 -3.74 -14.23 -7.01
C ALA A 229 -4.22 -13.03 -6.18
N LEU A 230 -3.41 -12.56 -5.24
CA LEU A 230 -3.73 -11.36 -4.45
C LEU A 230 -3.50 -10.07 -5.24
N LEU A 231 -2.28 -9.89 -5.77
CA LEU A 231 -1.82 -8.59 -6.27
C LEU A 231 -2.32 -8.28 -7.68
N THR A 232 -2.41 -9.28 -8.54
CA THR A 232 -2.92 -9.11 -9.91
C THR A 232 -4.41 -9.41 -9.95
N ASN A 233 -4.79 -10.67 -9.70
CA ASN A 233 -6.15 -11.11 -10.01
C ASN A 233 -7.20 -10.40 -9.14
N ILE A 234 -6.99 -10.35 -7.80
CA ILE A 234 -7.97 -9.73 -6.89
C ILE A 234 -7.80 -8.21 -6.87
N LEU A 235 -6.60 -7.72 -6.54
CA LEU A 235 -6.40 -6.30 -6.29
C LEU A 235 -6.56 -5.47 -7.57
N ARG A 236 -5.85 -5.84 -8.66
CA ARG A 236 -5.86 -5.07 -9.90
C ARG A 236 -7.04 -5.41 -10.81
N ASP A 237 -7.23 -6.70 -11.11
CA ASP A 237 -8.22 -7.09 -12.13
C ASP A 237 -9.66 -7.03 -11.58
N GLU A 238 -9.93 -7.58 -10.38
CA GLU A 238 -11.29 -7.60 -9.83
C GLU A 238 -11.69 -6.28 -9.17
N TRP A 239 -10.76 -5.65 -8.42
CA TRP A 239 -11.08 -4.42 -7.70
C TRP A 239 -10.75 -3.14 -8.46
N GLY A 240 -10.04 -3.24 -9.60
CA GLY A 240 -9.68 -2.12 -10.45
C GLY A 240 -8.65 -1.18 -9.82
N PHE A 241 -7.76 -1.70 -8.98
CA PHE A 241 -6.74 -0.89 -8.30
C PHE A 241 -5.60 -0.53 -9.25
N HIS A 242 -5.35 0.78 -9.39
CA HIS A 242 -4.29 1.33 -10.25
C HIS A 242 -3.14 1.99 -9.47
N GLY A 243 -3.19 1.94 -8.16
CA GLY A 243 -2.22 2.60 -7.29
C GLY A 243 -0.92 1.83 -7.05
N SER A 244 -0.13 2.36 -6.13
CA SER A 244 1.17 1.79 -5.74
C SER A 244 1.01 0.60 -4.80
N VAL A 245 1.78 -0.45 -5.04
CA VAL A 245 1.90 -1.62 -4.16
C VAL A 245 3.33 -1.70 -3.66
N ILE A 246 3.54 -1.38 -2.38
CA ILE A 246 4.83 -1.52 -1.71
C ILE A 246 4.87 -2.84 -0.94
N THR A 247 6.04 -3.46 -0.83
CA THR A 247 6.22 -4.60 0.09
C THR A 247 6.19 -4.13 1.54
N ASP A 248 5.91 -5.01 2.49
CA ASP A 248 6.42 -4.86 3.86
C ASP A 248 7.96 -5.01 3.82
N ALA A 249 8.65 -4.66 4.90
CA ALA A 249 10.10 -4.65 4.92
C ALA A 249 10.69 -6.00 4.48
N VAL A 250 11.57 -5.96 3.47
CA VAL A 250 12.23 -7.17 2.93
C VAL A 250 13.38 -7.56 3.85
N VAL A 251 13.04 -8.28 4.91
CA VAL A 251 13.99 -8.70 5.97
C VAL A 251 14.52 -10.12 5.80
N SER A 252 13.98 -10.88 4.87
CA SER A 252 14.26 -12.31 4.70
C SER A 252 14.38 -12.71 3.22
N ALA A 253 15.53 -12.48 2.62
CA ALA A 253 15.78 -12.75 1.21
C ALA A 253 15.57 -14.21 0.77
N TRP A 254 15.47 -15.16 1.72
CA TRP A 254 15.26 -16.58 1.37
C TRP A 254 13.83 -16.90 0.89
N TYR A 255 12.84 -16.05 1.14
CA TYR A 255 11.47 -16.22 0.63
C TYR A 255 10.83 -14.94 0.06
N MET A 256 11.36 -13.76 0.43
CA MET A 256 10.89 -12.46 -0.06
C MET A 256 11.67 -12.11 -1.35
N ASP A 257 11.18 -12.61 -2.48
CA ASP A 257 11.82 -12.38 -3.78
C ASP A 257 11.26 -11.10 -4.41
N GLY A 258 12.09 -10.05 -4.50
CA GLY A 258 11.74 -8.77 -5.10
C GLY A 258 11.36 -8.88 -6.58
N ASN A 259 12.02 -9.76 -7.35
CA ASN A 259 11.64 -9.97 -8.75
C ASN A 259 10.24 -10.58 -8.85
N LEU A 260 9.92 -11.52 -7.96
CA LEU A 260 8.59 -12.11 -7.91
C LEU A 260 7.55 -11.06 -7.51
N ALA A 261 7.85 -10.20 -6.53
CA ALA A 261 6.96 -9.13 -6.12
C ALA A 261 6.57 -8.22 -7.30
N ILE A 262 7.54 -7.75 -8.07
CA ILE A 262 7.29 -6.89 -9.24
C ILE A 262 6.52 -7.64 -10.32
N ARG A 263 6.90 -8.87 -10.67
CA ARG A 263 6.22 -9.68 -11.68
C ARG A 263 4.77 -10.03 -11.34
N THR A 264 4.40 -9.95 -10.08
CA THR A 264 3.05 -10.28 -9.59
C THR A 264 2.17 -9.07 -9.26
N GLY A 265 2.65 -7.86 -9.56
CA GLY A 265 1.85 -6.65 -9.43
C GLY A 265 2.34 -5.65 -8.38
N GLY A 266 3.46 -5.93 -7.71
CA GLY A 266 4.17 -4.97 -6.87
C GLY A 266 4.82 -3.87 -7.71
N THR A 267 5.02 -2.70 -7.10
CA THR A 267 5.62 -1.54 -7.78
C THR A 267 6.82 -0.98 -7.04
N LYS A 268 6.96 -1.28 -5.75
CA LYS A 268 7.91 -0.62 -4.87
C LYS A 268 8.33 -1.57 -3.74
N MET A 269 9.58 -1.52 -3.32
CA MET A 269 10.10 -2.33 -2.21
C MET A 269 10.51 -1.46 -1.03
N LEU A 270 10.21 -1.97 0.20
CA LEU A 270 10.59 -1.38 1.48
C LEU A 270 11.76 -2.15 2.10
#